data_e24c854a57c3f6010abc655eaf5a4c07
#
_entry.id   e24c854a57c3f6010abc655eaf5a4c07
#
_cell.length_a   1.000
_cell.length_b   1.000
_cell.length_c   1.000
_cell.angle_alpha   90.00
_cell.angle_beta   90.00
_cell.angle_gamma   90.00
#
_symmetry.space_group_name_H-M   'P 1'
#
loop_
_entity.id
_entity.type
_entity.pdbx_description
1 polymer ?
#
loop_
_entity_poly.entity_id
_entity_poly.type
_entity_poly.pdbx_seq_one_letter_code
_entity_poly.pdbx_strand_id
1 'polypeptide(L)'
;MVITTSNDIFSIQGAIETEKELLEMYRSLGHEENFIRIEDDAGHSSTLKNREAMYAFFQKHLRNPGDPADEQVQLPSPEEMMVTPTGQLSTSLKSKTVFMLNRERSADLLAKTDELRKNSPGFYSSALASARKLSGYIDPSGDVKPVLTGRIAREGYTIEKYFLKGEGDYVIPYLLFIPEKSEGNYLIYLHPRGKAAESSPGGEIERFVRKGYIVMAPDIPGTGENRSETFKGDAWFNGVSHNLWYLSMLTGRSIT
;
A
#
# COMPACT_ATOMS: atom_id res chain seq x y z
N MET A 1 -26.16 14.00 -5.83
CA MET A 1 -25.60 14.78 -4.71
C MET A 1 -24.24 14.20 -4.33
N VAL A 2 -23.25 15.06 -4.00
CA VAL A 2 -21.95 14.68 -3.44
C VAL A 2 -21.81 15.39 -2.09
N ILE A 3 -21.34 14.68 -1.07
CA ILE A 3 -21.14 15.21 0.28
C ILE A 3 -19.68 15.07 0.63
N THR A 4 -19.06 16.13 1.10
CA THR A 4 -17.62 16.20 1.36
C THR A 4 -17.30 16.92 2.66
N THR A 5 -16.12 16.67 3.18
CA THR A 5 -15.47 17.47 4.21
C THR A 5 -14.09 17.93 3.73
N SER A 6 -13.68 19.15 4.07
CA SER A 6 -12.46 19.78 3.52
C SER A 6 -11.17 19.09 3.95
N ASN A 7 -11.18 18.50 5.16
CA ASN A 7 -10.03 17.84 5.78
C ASN A 7 -10.23 16.31 5.91
N ASP A 8 -10.91 15.73 4.90
CA ASP A 8 -11.15 14.28 4.83
C ASP A 8 -9.83 13.53 4.59
N ILE A 9 -9.86 12.21 4.85
CA ILE A 9 -8.79 11.27 4.46
C ILE A 9 -8.66 11.18 2.93
N PHE A 10 -9.74 11.45 2.19
CA PHE A 10 -9.74 11.55 0.74
C PHE A 10 -9.47 12.98 0.30
N SER A 11 -8.77 13.14 -0.82
CA SER A 11 -8.48 14.46 -1.36
C SER A 11 -9.75 15.21 -1.78
N ILE A 12 -9.96 16.42 -1.24
CA ILE A 12 -11.04 17.30 -1.64
C ILE A 12 -10.95 17.69 -3.13
N GLN A 13 -9.74 17.70 -3.70
CA GLN A 13 -9.51 18.01 -5.10
C GLN A 13 -10.27 17.05 -6.03
N GLY A 14 -10.26 15.75 -5.74
CA GLY A 14 -11.01 14.76 -6.52
C GLY A 14 -12.52 15.01 -6.48
N ALA A 15 -13.07 15.46 -5.35
CA ALA A 15 -14.49 15.81 -5.24
C ALA A 15 -14.83 17.07 -6.05
N ILE A 16 -13.94 18.07 -6.07
CA ILE A 16 -14.11 19.30 -6.88
C ILE A 16 -14.07 18.98 -8.38
N GLU A 17 -13.17 18.09 -8.81
CA GLU A 17 -13.10 17.65 -10.20
C GLU A 17 -14.35 16.88 -10.61
N THR A 18 -14.81 15.96 -9.76
CA THR A 18 -16.06 15.22 -9.95
C THR A 18 -17.28 16.15 -10.03
N GLU A 19 -17.34 17.20 -9.19
CA GLU A 19 -18.39 18.20 -9.25
C GLU A 19 -18.47 18.88 -10.62
N LYS A 20 -17.33 19.30 -11.17
CA LYS A 20 -17.27 19.94 -12.49
C LYS A 20 -17.82 19.05 -13.58
N GLU A 21 -17.34 17.80 -13.64
CA GLU A 21 -17.77 16.82 -14.63
C GLU A 21 -19.27 16.53 -14.53
N LEU A 22 -19.77 16.33 -13.32
CA LEU A 22 -21.20 16.06 -13.12
C LEU A 22 -22.07 17.28 -13.42
N LEU A 23 -21.66 18.50 -13.05
CA LEU A 23 -22.39 19.72 -13.40
C LEU A 23 -22.49 19.93 -14.91
N GLU A 24 -21.42 19.69 -15.66
CA GLU A 24 -21.45 19.75 -17.13
C GLU A 24 -22.43 18.74 -17.71
N MET A 25 -22.43 17.52 -17.19
CA MET A 25 -23.38 16.48 -17.63
C MET A 25 -24.82 16.86 -17.31
N TYR A 26 -25.14 17.26 -16.09
CA TYR A 26 -26.49 17.65 -15.70
C TYR A 26 -26.98 18.89 -16.46
N ARG A 27 -26.09 19.86 -16.73
CA ARG A 27 -26.37 21.04 -17.54
C ARG A 27 -26.69 20.67 -18.99
N SER A 28 -25.93 19.75 -19.58
CA SER A 28 -26.18 19.29 -20.95
C SER A 28 -27.53 18.59 -21.11
N LEU A 29 -28.05 18.02 -20.02
CA LEU A 29 -29.38 17.39 -19.95
C LEU A 29 -30.50 18.38 -19.56
N GLY A 30 -30.17 19.64 -19.29
CA GLY A 30 -31.14 20.65 -18.85
C GLY A 30 -31.64 20.48 -17.41
N HIS A 31 -30.89 19.80 -16.57
CA HIS A 31 -31.27 19.43 -15.20
C HIS A 31 -30.20 19.77 -14.16
N GLU A 32 -29.52 20.90 -14.31
CA GLU A 32 -28.44 21.32 -13.41
C GLU A 32 -28.90 21.38 -11.94
N GLU A 33 -30.15 21.73 -11.69
CA GLU A 33 -30.76 21.80 -10.35
C GLU A 33 -30.88 20.44 -9.63
N ASN A 34 -30.65 19.35 -10.32
CA ASN A 34 -30.69 17.99 -9.76
C ASN A 34 -29.32 17.51 -9.25
N PHE A 35 -28.29 18.33 -9.35
CA PHE A 35 -26.98 18.04 -8.79
C PHE A 35 -26.53 19.13 -7.82
N ILE A 36 -26.01 18.73 -6.67
CA ILE A 36 -25.34 19.61 -5.71
C ILE A 36 -24.14 18.93 -5.08
N ARG A 37 -23.12 19.71 -4.73
CA ARG A 37 -22.08 19.30 -3.79
C ARG A 37 -22.20 20.15 -2.53
N ILE A 38 -22.13 19.49 -1.39
CA ILE A 38 -22.09 20.13 -0.07
C ILE A 38 -20.73 19.84 0.55
N GLU A 39 -20.13 20.89 1.09
CA GLU A 39 -18.85 20.80 1.79
C GLU A 39 -18.97 21.38 3.20
N ASP A 40 -18.38 20.70 4.17
CA ASP A 40 -18.21 21.22 5.53
C ASP A 40 -16.73 21.23 5.91
N ASP A 41 -16.31 22.21 6.71
CA ASP A 41 -14.92 22.30 7.19
C ASP A 41 -14.71 21.39 8.39
N ALA A 42 -14.51 20.11 8.10
CA ALA A 42 -14.36 19.06 9.08
C ALA A 42 -13.43 17.93 8.59
N GLY A 43 -13.00 17.07 9.51
CA GLY A 43 -12.35 15.79 9.18
C GLY A 43 -13.36 14.75 8.68
N HIS A 44 -12.90 13.51 8.47
CA HIS A 44 -13.73 12.40 8.00
C HIS A 44 -14.88 12.11 8.99
N SER A 45 -16.03 12.72 8.74
CA SER A 45 -17.20 12.58 9.61
C SER A 45 -18.50 12.93 8.89
N SER A 46 -19.60 12.40 9.39
CA SER A 46 -20.96 12.81 9.00
C SER A 46 -21.37 14.01 9.84
N THR A 47 -21.10 15.21 9.33
CA THR A 47 -21.40 16.47 10.07
C THR A 47 -22.89 16.79 10.05
N LEU A 48 -23.34 17.61 11.01
CA LEU A 48 -24.71 18.08 11.06
C LEU A 48 -25.13 18.77 9.74
N LYS A 49 -24.33 19.71 9.28
CA LYS A 49 -24.54 20.43 8.01
C LYS A 49 -24.73 19.46 6.83
N ASN A 50 -23.87 18.46 6.73
CA ASN A 50 -23.92 17.48 5.65
C ASN A 50 -25.18 16.59 5.73
N ARG A 51 -25.61 16.20 6.93
CA ARG A 51 -26.82 15.40 7.12
C ARG A 51 -28.08 16.20 6.78
N GLU A 52 -28.22 17.41 7.31
CA GLU A 52 -29.38 18.26 7.04
C GLU A 52 -29.50 18.62 5.56
N ALA A 53 -28.38 18.91 4.90
CA ALA A 53 -28.37 19.15 3.45
C ALA A 53 -28.79 17.89 2.65
N MET A 54 -28.38 16.70 3.12
CA MET A 54 -28.79 15.44 2.53
C MET A 54 -30.29 15.20 2.69
N TYR A 55 -30.84 15.45 3.88
CA TYR A 55 -32.29 15.31 4.13
C TYR A 55 -33.09 16.27 3.24
N ALA A 56 -32.71 17.53 3.18
CA ALA A 56 -33.36 18.52 2.30
C ALA A 56 -33.36 18.10 0.84
N PHE A 57 -32.21 17.59 0.36
CA PHE A 57 -32.08 17.13 -1.02
C PHE A 57 -33.01 15.96 -1.32
N PHE A 58 -33.03 14.94 -0.48
CA PHE A 58 -33.90 13.78 -0.69
C PHE A 58 -35.38 14.11 -0.50
N GLN A 59 -35.75 14.95 0.47
CA GLN A 59 -37.13 15.40 0.63
C GLN A 59 -37.65 16.10 -0.63
N LYS A 60 -36.83 16.97 -1.25
CA LYS A 60 -37.15 17.64 -2.51
C LYS A 60 -37.37 16.63 -3.65
N HIS A 61 -36.39 15.75 -3.87
CA HIS A 61 -36.40 14.86 -5.04
C HIS A 61 -37.35 13.68 -4.91
N LEU A 62 -37.64 13.22 -3.69
CA LEU A 62 -38.62 12.17 -3.41
C LEU A 62 -40.04 12.73 -3.21
N ARG A 63 -40.22 14.05 -3.34
CA ARG A 63 -41.52 14.71 -3.11
C ARG A 63 -42.11 14.41 -1.75
N ASN A 64 -41.29 14.31 -0.74
CA ASN A 64 -41.66 14.10 0.65
C ASN A 64 -41.24 15.31 1.50
N PRO A 65 -41.97 16.44 1.43
CA PRO A 65 -41.60 17.66 2.14
C PRO A 65 -41.66 17.47 3.66
N GLY A 66 -40.69 18.06 4.35
CA GLY A 66 -40.57 18.00 5.79
C GLY A 66 -39.51 18.97 6.29
N ASP A 67 -39.29 18.98 7.61
CA ASP A 67 -38.19 19.70 8.22
C ASP A 67 -36.89 18.90 7.99
N PRO A 68 -35.85 19.48 7.39
CA PRO A 68 -34.58 18.79 7.19
C PRO A 68 -33.68 18.84 8.44
N ALA A 69 -34.10 19.45 9.53
CA ALA A 69 -33.32 19.50 10.76
C ALA A 69 -33.04 18.07 11.29
N ASP A 70 -31.81 17.87 11.74
CA ASP A 70 -31.38 16.59 12.31
C ASP A 70 -31.91 16.45 13.73
N GLU A 71 -32.62 15.39 14.00
CA GLU A 71 -33.19 15.12 15.32
C GLU A 71 -32.16 14.48 16.25
N GLN A 72 -32.16 14.90 17.51
CA GLN A 72 -31.35 14.26 18.54
C GLN A 72 -32.02 12.94 18.95
N VAL A 73 -31.44 11.84 18.48
CA VAL A 73 -31.91 10.49 18.80
C VAL A 73 -31.07 9.91 19.94
N GLN A 74 -31.73 9.40 20.96
CA GLN A 74 -31.05 8.65 21.99
C GLN A 74 -30.70 7.25 21.46
N LEU A 75 -29.42 6.98 21.34
CA LEU A 75 -28.94 5.68 20.89
C LEU A 75 -28.92 4.69 22.05
N PRO A 76 -29.28 3.42 21.82
CA PRO A 76 -29.04 2.36 22.79
C PRO A 76 -27.55 2.21 23.11
N SER A 77 -27.23 1.72 24.30
CA SER A 77 -25.84 1.40 24.64
C SER A 77 -25.30 0.24 23.77
N PRO A 78 -23.99 0.12 23.58
CA PRO A 78 -23.40 -1.01 22.88
C PRO A 78 -23.82 -2.36 23.46
N GLU A 79 -24.00 -2.44 24.78
CA GLU A 79 -24.42 -3.63 25.50
C GLU A 79 -25.87 -3.99 25.16
N GLU A 80 -26.79 -3.02 25.10
CA GLU A 80 -28.17 -3.24 24.69
C GLU A 80 -28.31 -3.70 23.25
N MET A 81 -27.32 -3.36 22.40
CA MET A 81 -27.28 -3.77 21.00
C MET A 81 -26.63 -5.14 20.76
N MET A 82 -26.08 -5.78 21.80
CA MET A 82 -25.49 -7.11 21.66
C MET A 82 -26.57 -8.15 21.39
N VAL A 83 -26.42 -8.88 20.29
CA VAL A 83 -27.34 -9.99 19.92
C VAL A 83 -26.90 -11.34 20.50
N THR A 84 -25.74 -11.40 21.13
CA THR A 84 -25.20 -12.60 21.79
C THR A 84 -24.63 -12.25 23.16
N PRO A 85 -24.59 -13.20 24.13
CA PRO A 85 -24.18 -12.92 25.51
C PRO A 85 -22.79 -12.28 25.67
N THR A 86 -21.88 -12.53 24.74
CA THR A 86 -20.50 -11.98 24.78
C THR A 86 -20.24 -10.88 23.77
N GLY A 87 -21.22 -10.52 22.94
CA GLY A 87 -21.04 -9.61 21.80
C GLY A 87 -20.17 -10.19 20.68
N GLN A 88 -19.74 -11.45 20.81
CA GLN A 88 -18.83 -12.11 19.85
C GLN A 88 -19.39 -13.49 19.45
N LEU A 89 -19.60 -13.71 18.16
CA LEU A 89 -20.14 -14.98 17.65
C LEU A 89 -19.21 -16.16 17.91
N SER A 90 -17.90 -15.95 17.83
CA SER A 90 -16.91 -17.02 18.04
C SER A 90 -16.92 -17.55 19.48
N THR A 91 -17.15 -16.70 20.47
CA THR A 91 -17.21 -17.08 21.87
C THR A 91 -18.60 -17.56 22.30
N SER A 92 -19.66 -16.92 21.81
CA SER A 92 -21.04 -17.24 22.15
C SER A 92 -21.57 -18.49 21.44
N LEU A 93 -21.28 -18.64 20.15
CA LEU A 93 -21.85 -19.69 19.29
C LEU A 93 -20.78 -20.63 18.72
N LYS A 94 -19.52 -20.49 19.15
CA LYS A 94 -18.38 -21.27 18.63
C LYS A 94 -18.26 -21.22 17.11
N SER A 95 -18.70 -20.12 16.49
CA SER A 95 -18.57 -19.94 15.04
C SER A 95 -17.11 -19.83 14.63
N LYS A 96 -16.79 -20.36 13.45
CA LYS A 96 -15.46 -20.25 12.88
C LYS A 96 -15.17 -18.78 12.54
N THR A 97 -13.98 -18.32 12.87
CA THR A 97 -13.45 -17.05 12.40
C THR A 97 -12.91 -17.17 10.97
N VAL A 98 -12.76 -16.04 10.26
CA VAL A 98 -12.10 -16.01 8.93
C VAL A 98 -10.70 -16.61 9.02
N PHE A 99 -9.97 -16.36 10.10
CA PHE A 99 -8.66 -16.98 10.34
C PHE A 99 -8.72 -18.52 10.37
N MET A 100 -9.71 -19.09 11.05
CA MET A 100 -9.88 -20.56 11.10
C MET A 100 -10.20 -21.14 9.73
N LEU A 101 -11.09 -20.49 8.98
CA LEU A 101 -11.43 -20.90 7.61
C LEU A 101 -10.23 -20.82 6.67
N ASN A 102 -9.46 -19.74 6.73
CA ASN A 102 -8.26 -19.57 5.94
C ASN A 102 -7.19 -20.61 6.32
N ARG A 103 -7.01 -20.90 7.60
CA ARG A 103 -6.07 -21.92 8.07
C ARG A 103 -6.42 -23.32 7.55
N GLU A 104 -7.69 -23.71 7.62
CA GLU A 104 -8.17 -24.98 7.07
C GLU A 104 -7.91 -25.04 5.56
N ARG A 105 -8.30 -24.01 4.83
CA ARG A 105 -8.09 -23.93 3.38
C ARG A 105 -6.60 -23.97 3.01
N SER A 106 -5.76 -23.27 3.76
CA SER A 106 -4.32 -23.27 3.55
C SER A 106 -3.69 -24.63 3.79
N ALA A 107 -4.14 -25.34 4.81
CA ALA A 107 -3.64 -26.71 5.09
C ALA A 107 -3.91 -27.66 3.92
N ASP A 108 -5.11 -27.61 3.33
CA ASP A 108 -5.46 -28.42 2.16
C ASP A 108 -4.63 -28.06 0.93
N LEU A 109 -4.41 -26.78 0.69
CA LEU A 109 -3.60 -26.29 -0.43
C LEU A 109 -2.12 -26.68 -0.27
N LEU A 110 -1.57 -26.57 0.94
CA LEU A 110 -0.20 -26.96 1.24
C LEU A 110 -0.01 -28.47 1.05
N ALA A 111 -0.94 -29.28 1.55
CA ALA A 111 -0.87 -30.74 1.37
C ALA A 111 -0.86 -31.13 -0.12
N LYS A 112 -1.73 -30.53 -0.92
CA LYS A 112 -1.76 -30.74 -2.38
C LYS A 112 -0.45 -30.29 -3.05
N THR A 113 0.09 -29.15 -2.64
CA THR A 113 1.36 -28.63 -3.17
C THR A 113 2.52 -29.56 -2.82
N ASP A 114 2.56 -30.09 -1.60
CA ASP A 114 3.57 -31.05 -1.16
C ASP A 114 3.50 -32.37 -1.92
N GLU A 115 2.29 -32.84 -2.21
CA GLU A 115 2.08 -34.02 -3.05
C GLU A 115 2.57 -33.82 -4.48
N LEU A 116 2.19 -32.68 -5.09
CA LEU A 116 2.67 -32.30 -6.43
C LEU A 116 4.20 -32.19 -6.48
N ARG A 117 4.81 -31.57 -5.46
CA ARG A 117 6.26 -31.42 -5.36
C ARG A 117 7.00 -32.77 -5.34
N LYS A 118 6.43 -33.78 -4.63
CA LYS A 118 7.02 -35.11 -4.52
C LYS A 118 6.83 -35.94 -5.78
N ASN A 119 5.69 -35.79 -6.46
CA ASN A 119 5.25 -36.75 -7.48
C ASN A 119 5.34 -36.20 -8.93
N SER A 120 5.66 -34.90 -9.11
CA SER A 120 5.71 -34.27 -10.44
C SER A 120 7.15 -33.93 -10.82
N PRO A 121 7.78 -34.63 -11.78
CA PRO A 121 9.17 -34.36 -12.19
C PRO A 121 9.42 -32.91 -12.65
N GLY A 122 8.40 -32.24 -13.21
CA GLY A 122 8.47 -30.88 -13.70
C GLY A 122 7.99 -29.81 -12.70
N PHE A 123 7.78 -30.16 -11.42
CA PHE A 123 7.19 -29.22 -10.45
C PHE A 123 7.93 -27.89 -10.35
N TYR A 124 9.25 -27.91 -10.17
CA TYR A 124 10.03 -26.68 -9.99
C TYR A 124 10.07 -25.80 -11.22
N SER A 125 10.18 -26.38 -12.42
CA SER A 125 10.14 -25.61 -13.67
C SER A 125 8.76 -24.97 -13.88
N SER A 126 7.68 -25.69 -13.60
CA SER A 126 6.32 -25.18 -13.66
C SER A 126 6.05 -24.11 -12.61
N ALA A 127 6.52 -24.30 -11.38
CA ALA A 127 6.41 -23.33 -10.30
C ALA A 127 7.17 -22.04 -10.64
N LEU A 128 8.39 -22.13 -11.18
CA LEU A 128 9.17 -20.98 -11.62
C LEU A 128 8.47 -20.21 -12.75
N ALA A 129 7.97 -20.91 -13.76
CA ALA A 129 7.22 -20.30 -14.85
C ALA A 129 5.96 -19.58 -14.34
N SER A 130 5.23 -20.22 -13.41
CA SER A 130 4.06 -19.61 -12.78
C SER A 130 4.42 -18.39 -11.93
N ALA A 131 5.49 -18.46 -11.15
CA ALA A 131 5.98 -17.33 -10.35
C ALA A 131 6.35 -16.14 -11.23
N ARG A 132 7.09 -16.36 -12.32
CA ARG A 132 7.44 -15.30 -13.29
C ARG A 132 6.20 -14.67 -13.92
N LYS A 133 5.23 -15.51 -14.33
CA LYS A 133 3.98 -15.03 -14.91
C LYS A 133 3.15 -14.20 -13.92
N LEU A 134 2.99 -14.67 -12.70
CA LEU A 134 2.16 -14.02 -11.68
C LEU A 134 2.79 -12.75 -11.11
N SER A 135 4.13 -12.71 -11.01
CA SER A 135 4.85 -11.52 -10.58
C SER A 135 5.01 -10.46 -11.68
N GLY A 136 4.71 -10.81 -12.94
CA GLY A 136 5.01 -9.92 -14.07
C GLY A 136 6.51 -9.73 -14.31
N TYR A 137 7.35 -10.66 -13.81
CA TYR A 137 8.80 -10.58 -13.96
C TYR A 137 9.22 -10.59 -15.42
N ILE A 138 10.08 -9.66 -15.78
CA ILE A 138 10.72 -9.54 -17.10
C ILE A 138 12.22 -9.67 -16.88
N ASP A 139 12.86 -10.51 -17.68
CA ASP A 139 14.32 -10.62 -17.62
C ASP A 139 14.98 -9.27 -17.97
N PRO A 140 15.92 -8.78 -17.16
CA PRO A 140 16.58 -7.52 -17.42
C PRO A 140 17.26 -7.53 -18.79
N SER A 141 16.99 -6.50 -19.59
CA SER A 141 17.63 -6.34 -20.90
C SER A 141 18.70 -5.25 -20.84
N GLY A 142 19.89 -5.54 -21.36
CA GLY A 142 20.98 -4.60 -21.53
C GLY A 142 22.02 -4.58 -20.41
N ASP A 143 23.14 -3.92 -20.72
CA ASP A 143 24.24 -3.70 -19.77
C ASP A 143 23.86 -2.59 -18.78
N VAL A 144 23.59 -2.98 -17.55
CA VAL A 144 23.39 -2.01 -16.46
C VAL A 144 24.75 -1.48 -16.03
N LYS A 145 25.00 -0.19 -16.27
CA LYS A 145 26.26 0.47 -15.89
C LYS A 145 26.05 1.28 -14.60
N PRO A 146 26.58 0.81 -13.45
CA PRO A 146 26.54 1.59 -12.22
C PRO A 146 27.35 2.88 -12.35
N VAL A 147 26.83 3.96 -11.76
CA VAL A 147 27.53 5.25 -11.68
C VAL A 147 27.98 5.47 -10.26
N LEU A 148 29.30 5.57 -10.06
CA LEU A 148 29.90 5.90 -8.77
C LEU A 148 29.67 7.38 -8.46
N THR A 149 29.10 7.70 -7.30
CA THR A 149 28.82 9.07 -6.85
C THR A 149 29.67 9.51 -5.67
N GLY A 150 30.34 8.59 -5.00
CA GLY A 150 31.23 8.93 -3.89
C GLY A 150 31.70 7.73 -3.08
N ARG A 151 32.62 8.00 -2.18
CA ARG A 151 33.21 7.00 -1.26
C ARG A 151 33.26 7.52 0.15
N ILE A 152 33.15 6.61 1.12
CA ILE A 152 33.34 6.86 2.54
C ILE A 152 34.35 5.82 3.04
N ALA A 153 35.48 6.28 3.55
CA ALA A 153 36.46 5.42 4.21
C ALA A 153 35.98 5.08 5.63
N ARG A 154 36.14 3.83 6.02
CA ARG A 154 35.90 3.29 7.36
C ARG A 154 37.08 2.45 7.77
N GLU A 155 37.23 2.21 9.06
CA GLU A 155 38.27 1.32 9.55
C GLU A 155 38.01 -0.13 9.08
N GLY A 156 38.91 -0.64 8.23
CA GLY A 156 38.86 -2.00 7.70
C GLY A 156 37.91 -2.21 6.50
N TYR A 157 37.26 -1.17 5.98
CA TYR A 157 36.41 -1.26 4.79
C TYR A 157 36.12 0.09 4.14
N THR A 158 35.64 0.06 2.93
CA THR A 158 35.17 1.25 2.17
C THR A 158 33.70 1.10 1.83
N ILE A 159 32.95 2.20 1.88
CA ILE A 159 31.59 2.27 1.37
C ILE A 159 31.61 3.08 0.08
N GLU A 160 31.23 2.49 -1.01
CA GLU A 160 31.03 3.17 -2.28
C GLU A 160 29.56 3.45 -2.50
N LYS A 161 29.24 4.66 -2.94
CA LYS A 161 27.88 5.11 -3.25
C LYS A 161 27.66 5.03 -4.75
N TYR A 162 26.62 4.34 -5.16
CA TYR A 162 26.28 4.14 -6.55
C TYR A 162 24.80 4.40 -6.79
N PHE A 163 24.49 4.64 -8.05
CA PHE A 163 23.17 4.37 -8.59
C PHE A 163 23.27 3.58 -9.88
N LEU A 164 22.21 2.85 -10.19
CA LEU A 164 22.00 2.19 -11.48
C LEU A 164 20.62 2.57 -12.02
N LYS A 165 20.48 2.56 -13.35
CA LYS A 165 19.19 2.73 -13.99
C LYS A 165 18.41 1.41 -13.88
N GLY A 166 17.23 1.48 -13.28
CA GLY A 166 16.30 0.36 -13.20
C GLY A 166 15.52 0.19 -14.51
N GLU A 167 14.52 -0.66 -14.46
CA GLU A 167 13.56 -0.84 -15.54
C GLU A 167 12.72 0.45 -15.69
N GLY A 168 12.66 1.02 -16.89
CA GLY A 168 12.02 2.32 -17.11
C GLY A 168 12.95 3.50 -16.77
N ASP A 169 12.38 4.59 -16.23
CA ASP A 169 13.12 5.84 -16.00
C ASP A 169 13.50 6.10 -14.53
N TYR A 170 13.31 5.13 -13.66
CA TYR A 170 13.73 5.26 -12.27
C TYR A 170 15.17 4.77 -12.06
N VAL A 171 15.80 5.27 -10.99
CA VAL A 171 17.13 4.87 -10.58
C VAL A 171 17.10 4.11 -9.26
N ILE A 172 18.05 3.21 -9.09
CA ILE A 172 18.23 2.45 -7.84
C ILE A 172 19.53 2.88 -7.19
N PRO A 173 19.49 3.77 -6.19
CA PRO A 173 20.67 4.11 -5.40
C PRO A 173 21.03 2.95 -4.47
N TYR A 174 22.32 2.67 -4.34
CA TYR A 174 22.81 1.64 -3.43
C TYR A 174 24.15 2.00 -2.80
N LEU A 175 24.42 1.39 -1.66
CA LEU A 175 25.71 1.39 -0.99
C LEU A 175 26.39 0.04 -1.22
N LEU A 176 27.67 0.07 -1.58
CA LEU A 176 28.50 -1.11 -1.70
C LEU A 176 29.58 -1.04 -0.62
N PHE A 177 29.51 -1.97 0.31
CA PHE A 177 30.47 -2.09 1.40
C PHE A 177 31.54 -3.11 0.99
N ILE A 178 32.80 -2.67 0.95
CA ILE A 178 33.92 -3.46 0.45
C ILE A 178 34.93 -3.61 1.58
N PRO A 179 35.11 -4.80 2.14
CA PRO A 179 36.14 -5.04 3.16
C PRO A 179 37.53 -4.96 2.55
N GLU A 180 38.54 -4.55 3.33
CA GLU A 180 39.95 -4.57 2.88
C GLU A 180 40.42 -5.98 2.51
N LYS A 181 39.90 -6.99 3.20
CA LYS A 181 40.14 -8.40 2.90
C LYS A 181 38.83 -9.08 2.59
N SER A 182 38.57 -9.36 1.32
CA SER A 182 37.38 -10.06 0.88
C SER A 182 37.65 -11.56 0.71
N GLU A 183 36.72 -12.38 1.14
CA GLU A 183 36.70 -13.83 0.88
C GLU A 183 36.01 -14.21 -0.44
N GLY A 184 35.64 -13.20 -1.27
CA GLY A 184 34.91 -13.41 -2.52
C GLY A 184 33.40 -13.70 -2.33
N ASN A 185 32.90 -13.56 -1.12
CA ASN A 185 31.48 -13.73 -0.83
C ASN A 185 30.74 -12.41 -1.01
N TYR A 186 29.53 -12.49 -1.63
CA TYR A 186 28.66 -11.33 -1.88
C TYR A 186 27.34 -11.50 -1.15
N LEU A 187 26.80 -10.39 -0.64
CA LEU A 187 25.52 -10.34 0.04
C LEU A 187 24.70 -9.13 -0.46
N ILE A 188 23.43 -9.36 -0.82
CA ILE A 188 22.46 -8.28 -1.02
C ILE A 188 21.69 -8.12 0.28
N TYR A 189 21.75 -6.93 0.87
CA TYR A 189 21.09 -6.60 2.13
C TYR A 189 19.89 -5.67 1.86
N LEU A 190 18.68 -6.21 2.01
CA LEU A 190 17.44 -5.48 1.83
C LEU A 190 16.84 -5.11 3.18
N HIS A 191 16.51 -3.84 3.37
CA HIS A 191 15.87 -3.37 4.58
C HIS A 191 14.65 -2.50 4.25
N PRO A 192 13.50 -2.64 4.94
CA PRO A 192 12.28 -1.88 4.63
C PRO A 192 12.43 -0.36 4.78
N ARG A 193 13.39 0.11 5.58
CA ARG A 193 13.72 1.52 5.72
C ARG A 193 14.78 2.02 4.72
N GLY A 194 15.24 1.16 3.81
CA GLY A 194 16.24 1.47 2.79
C GLY A 194 17.70 1.24 3.22
N LYS A 195 18.62 1.49 2.30
CA LYS A 195 20.07 1.21 2.39
C LYS A 195 20.80 1.80 3.60
N ALA A 196 20.27 2.90 4.15
CA ALA A 196 20.93 3.61 5.26
C ALA A 196 20.61 3.00 6.63
N ALA A 197 19.60 2.14 6.75
CA ALA A 197 19.06 1.70 8.04
C ALA A 197 20.09 1.03 8.98
N GLU A 198 20.95 0.19 8.42
CA GLU A 198 21.98 -0.55 9.19
C GLU A 198 23.40 -0.23 8.68
N SER A 199 23.59 0.95 8.06
CA SER A 199 24.85 1.37 7.44
C SER A 199 25.81 2.09 8.41
N SER A 200 25.37 2.41 9.63
CA SER A 200 26.19 3.06 10.64
C SER A 200 27.24 2.10 11.22
N PRO A 201 28.35 2.61 11.78
CA PRO A 201 29.28 1.80 12.53
C PRO A 201 28.57 1.02 13.65
N GLY A 202 28.88 -0.27 13.78
CA GLY A 202 28.21 -1.19 14.70
C GLY A 202 26.88 -1.77 14.19
N GLY A 203 26.39 -1.34 13.04
CA GLY A 203 25.18 -1.87 12.39
C GLY A 203 25.35 -3.29 11.86
N GLU A 204 24.25 -3.89 11.44
CA GLU A 204 24.24 -5.28 10.98
C GLU A 204 25.07 -5.48 9.71
N ILE A 205 25.06 -4.52 8.78
CA ILE A 205 25.86 -4.59 7.56
C ILE A 205 27.35 -4.69 7.89
N GLU A 206 27.85 -3.90 8.85
CA GLU A 206 29.26 -3.96 9.25
C GLU A 206 29.67 -5.33 9.77
N ARG A 207 28.77 -6.05 10.45
CA ARG A 207 29.03 -7.41 10.94
C ARG A 207 29.32 -8.40 9.81
N PHE A 208 28.63 -8.27 8.67
CA PHE A 208 28.92 -9.07 7.48
C PHE A 208 30.21 -8.64 6.80
N VAL A 209 30.45 -7.34 6.68
CA VAL A 209 31.66 -6.79 6.08
C VAL A 209 32.90 -7.23 6.84
N ARG A 210 32.87 -7.21 8.19
CA ARG A 210 33.97 -7.69 9.05
C ARG A 210 34.20 -9.21 8.95
N LYS A 211 33.24 -9.96 8.41
CA LYS A 211 33.39 -11.39 8.05
C LYS A 211 33.88 -11.58 6.62
N GLY A 212 34.34 -10.52 5.92
CA GLY A 212 34.87 -10.60 4.57
C GLY A 212 33.83 -10.57 3.44
N TYR A 213 32.55 -10.33 3.74
CA TYR A 213 31.53 -10.20 2.69
C TYR A 213 31.57 -8.82 2.04
N ILE A 214 31.46 -8.79 0.73
CA ILE A 214 31.08 -7.57 -0.02
C ILE A 214 29.56 -7.45 0.09
N VAL A 215 29.05 -6.34 0.66
CA VAL A 215 27.62 -6.16 0.90
C VAL A 215 27.06 -5.04 0.03
N MET A 216 26.06 -5.35 -0.79
CA MET A 216 25.28 -4.38 -1.55
C MET A 216 23.96 -4.11 -0.82
N ALA A 217 23.70 -2.85 -0.46
CA ALA A 217 22.46 -2.41 0.15
C ALA A 217 21.75 -1.42 -0.80
N PRO A 218 20.71 -1.84 -1.55
CA PRO A 218 19.97 -0.96 -2.46
C PRO A 218 18.76 -0.34 -1.79
N ASP A 219 18.31 0.81 -2.33
CA ASP A 219 16.96 1.32 -2.16
C ASP A 219 16.10 0.86 -3.33
N ILE A 220 15.31 -0.16 -3.10
CA ILE A 220 14.31 -0.61 -4.07
C ILE A 220 13.12 0.37 -4.10
N PRO A 221 12.23 0.34 -5.13
CA PRO A 221 11.05 1.19 -5.18
C PRO A 221 10.26 1.17 -3.87
N GLY A 222 9.91 2.35 -3.37
CA GLY A 222 9.19 2.52 -2.09
C GLY A 222 10.06 2.54 -0.83
N THR A 223 11.40 2.43 -0.94
CA THR A 223 12.31 2.46 0.22
C THR A 223 13.38 3.55 0.10
N GLY A 224 13.90 4.01 1.24
CA GLY A 224 15.02 4.96 1.31
C GLY A 224 14.82 6.21 0.45
N GLU A 225 15.75 6.48 -0.48
CA GLU A 225 15.65 7.62 -1.41
C GLU A 225 14.58 7.43 -2.51
N ASN A 226 14.10 6.21 -2.72
CA ASN A 226 13.01 5.88 -3.66
C ASN A 226 11.62 5.85 -3.00
N ARG A 227 11.50 6.31 -1.76
CA ARG A 227 10.20 6.51 -1.13
C ARG A 227 9.54 7.78 -1.70
N SER A 228 8.24 7.76 -1.92
CA SER A 228 7.51 8.99 -2.19
C SER A 228 7.18 9.72 -0.89
N GLU A 229 7.00 11.03 -0.98
CA GLU A 229 6.41 11.79 0.10
C GLU A 229 4.93 11.44 0.24
N THR A 230 4.39 11.58 1.46
CA THR A 230 2.97 11.37 1.71
C THR A 230 2.15 12.44 0.97
N PHE A 231 1.25 12.00 0.10
CA PHE A 231 0.25 12.89 -0.47
C PHE A 231 -0.72 13.33 0.64
N LYS A 232 -0.95 14.64 0.76
CA LYS A 232 -2.06 15.13 1.58
C LYS A 232 -3.37 14.58 1.01
N GLY A 233 -4.15 13.90 1.84
CA GLY A 233 -5.38 13.25 1.42
C GLY A 233 -5.33 11.72 1.43
N ASP A 234 -4.16 11.11 1.32
CA ASP A 234 -3.97 9.66 1.44
C ASP A 234 -3.38 9.26 2.80
N ALA A 235 -3.67 10.04 3.83
CA ALA A 235 -3.07 9.87 5.17
C ALA A 235 -3.38 8.52 5.84
N TRP A 236 -4.43 7.85 5.41
CA TRP A 236 -4.78 6.51 5.92
C TRP A 236 -3.83 5.43 5.43
N PHE A 237 -3.29 5.62 4.26
CA PHE A 237 -2.36 4.69 3.66
C PHE A 237 -0.96 5.28 3.75
N ASN A 238 -0.50 5.51 4.98
CA ASN A 238 0.82 6.03 5.31
C ASN A 238 1.94 5.19 4.70
N GLY A 239 1.95 5.03 3.40
CA GLY A 239 3.00 4.33 2.72
C GLY A 239 2.77 4.22 1.25
N VAL A 240 3.75 4.68 0.55
CA VAL A 240 4.03 4.43 -0.86
C VAL A 240 3.85 2.97 -1.21
N SER A 241 4.18 2.06 -0.29
CA SER A 241 4.05 0.62 -0.49
C SER A 241 2.62 0.19 -0.81
N HIS A 242 1.59 0.84 -0.23
CA HIS A 242 0.20 0.50 -0.52
C HIS A 242 -0.20 0.93 -1.94
N ASN A 243 0.11 2.17 -2.32
CA ASN A 243 -0.18 2.67 -3.67
C ASN A 243 0.62 1.94 -4.73
N LEU A 244 1.88 1.64 -4.48
CA LEU A 244 2.71 0.82 -5.37
C LEU A 244 2.15 -0.59 -5.51
N TRP A 245 1.64 -1.19 -4.43
CA TRP A 245 1.01 -2.50 -4.47
C TRP A 245 -0.27 -2.49 -5.33
N TYR A 246 -1.15 -1.48 -5.17
CA TYR A 246 -2.31 -1.33 -6.06
C TYR A 246 -1.90 -1.11 -7.51
N LEU A 247 -0.92 -0.25 -7.77
CA LEU A 247 -0.42 -0.03 -9.12
C LEU A 247 0.15 -1.31 -9.72
N SER A 248 0.87 -2.13 -8.93
CA SER A 248 1.38 -3.41 -9.40
C SER A 248 0.27 -4.38 -9.80
N MET A 249 -0.83 -4.41 -9.05
CA MET A 249 -2.00 -5.23 -9.40
C MET A 249 -2.69 -4.72 -10.66
N LEU A 250 -2.87 -3.40 -10.80
CA LEU A 250 -3.52 -2.80 -11.97
C LEU A 250 -2.70 -2.98 -13.25
N THR A 251 -1.38 -2.90 -13.15
CA THR A 251 -0.48 -3.04 -14.29
C THR A 251 -0.07 -4.49 -14.56
N GLY A 252 -0.38 -5.42 -13.66
CA GLY A 252 0.07 -6.82 -13.73
C GLY A 252 1.58 -6.99 -13.54
N ARG A 253 2.25 -6.01 -12.92
CA ARG A 253 3.70 -6.02 -12.68
C ARG A 253 4.00 -5.95 -11.20
N SER A 254 4.86 -6.83 -10.71
CA SER A 254 5.36 -6.75 -9.34
C SER A 254 6.21 -5.50 -9.15
N ILE A 255 6.19 -4.93 -7.95
CA ILE A 255 7.09 -3.85 -7.54
C ILE A 255 8.45 -4.38 -7.02
N THR A 256 8.61 -5.69 -6.94
CA THR A 256 9.83 -6.35 -6.46
C THR A 256 10.46 -7.18 -7.55
#